data_9152ff59704dcbea38432a1d0d7c6c84
#
_entry.id   9152ff59704dcbea38432a1d0d7c6c84
#
_cell.length_a   1.000
_cell.length_b   1.000
_cell.length_c   1.000
_cell.angle_alpha   90.00
_cell.angle_beta   90.00
_cell.angle_gamma   90.00
#
_symmetry.space_group_name_H-M   'P 1'
#
loop_
_entity.id
_entity.type
_entity.pdbx_description
1 polymer ?
#
loop_
_entity_poly.entity_id
_entity_poly.type
_entity_poly.pdbx_seq_one_letter_code
_entity_poly.pdbx_strand_id
1 'polypeptide(L)' 'MKNGKKPTVAQRKLMQKWKLNSEDWLVVKDEPTRMTLVHRHFDTKTKIIPKGVRDSG' A
#
# COMPACT_ATOMS: atom_id res chain seq x y z
N MET A 1 -7.27 -3.65 -13.89
CA MET A 1 -7.75 -3.50 -13.33
C MET A 1 -7.60 -2.90 -12.31
N LYS A 2 -7.86 -2.25 -11.95
CA LYS A 2 -7.71 -1.63 -11.02
C LYS A 2 -8.63 -1.84 -10.08
N ASN A 3 -8.63 -2.49 -9.18
CA ASN A 3 -9.54 -2.69 -8.17
C ASN A 3 -9.03 -2.21 -6.87
N GLY A 4 -8.22 -1.24 -6.87
CA GLY A 4 -7.65 -0.71 -5.64
C GLY A 4 -8.69 0.08 -4.85
N LYS A 5 -8.54 0.11 -3.54
CA LYS A 5 -9.40 0.90 -2.68
C LYS A 5 -8.56 1.94 -1.98
N LYS A 6 -9.19 3.01 -1.54
CA LYS A 6 -8.47 4.05 -0.82
C LYS A 6 -7.91 3.47 0.47
N PRO A 7 -6.68 3.81 0.81
CA PRO A 7 -6.08 3.26 2.01
C PRO A 7 -6.74 3.80 3.28
N THR A 8 -6.78 2.96 4.28
CA THR A 8 -7.27 3.39 5.58
C THR A 8 -6.20 4.22 6.26
N VAL A 9 -6.54 4.77 7.43
CA VAL A 9 -5.58 5.59 8.16
C VAL A 9 -4.32 4.80 8.48
N ALA A 10 -4.48 3.56 8.94
CA ALA A 10 -3.33 2.74 9.28
C ALA A 10 -2.48 2.45 8.04
N GLN A 11 -3.13 2.19 6.93
CA GLN A 11 -2.42 1.91 5.69
C GLN A 11 -1.68 3.13 5.18
N ARG A 12 -2.29 4.29 5.36
CA ARG A 12 -1.65 5.54 4.94
C ARG A 12 -0.38 5.80 5.76
N LYS A 13 -0.43 5.48 7.04
CA LYS A 13 0.76 5.66 7.86
C LYS A 13 1.89 4.77 7.38
N LEU A 14 1.56 3.55 6.99
CA LEU A 14 2.58 2.65 6.47
C LEU A 14 3.14 3.19 5.16
N MET A 15 2.28 3.71 4.31
CA MET A 15 2.73 4.28 3.05
C MET A 15 3.66 5.46 3.27
N GLN A 16 3.36 6.30 4.26
CA GLN A 16 4.22 7.43 4.56
C GLN A 16 5.58 6.96 5.04
N LYS A 17 5.61 5.86 5.76
CA LYS A 17 6.87 5.31 6.21
C LYS A 17 7.75 4.95 5.03
N TRP A 18 7.14 4.57 3.92
CA TRP A 18 7.87 4.23 2.72
C TRP A 18 7.94 5.39 1.74
N LYS A 19 7.56 6.58 2.21
CA LYS A 19 7.60 7.79 1.41
C LYS A 19 6.73 7.68 0.18
N LEU A 20 5.61 7.04 0.33
CA LEU A 20 4.64 6.93 -0.75
C LEU A 20 3.49 7.89 -0.50
N ASN A 21 2.99 8.49 -1.57
CA ASN A 21 1.88 9.39 -1.45
C ASN A 21 0.59 8.59 -1.46
N SER A 22 -0.07 8.53 -0.32
CA SER A 22 -1.27 7.70 -0.20
C SER A 22 -2.40 8.16 -1.12
N GLU A 23 -2.29 9.35 -1.68
CA GLU A 23 -3.31 9.82 -2.60
C GLU A 23 -3.06 9.35 -4.02
N ASP A 24 -1.85 8.86 -4.28
CA ASP A 24 -1.52 8.36 -5.60
C ASP A 24 -1.62 6.85 -5.69
N TRP A 25 -1.76 6.18 -4.57
CA TRP A 25 -1.75 4.72 -4.56
C TRP A 25 -3.02 4.18 -3.93
N LEU A 26 -3.49 3.08 -4.50
CA LEU A 26 -4.65 2.39 -3.98
C LEU A 26 -4.23 1.02 -3.48
N VAL A 27 -4.94 0.51 -2.49
CA VAL A 27 -4.59 -0.79 -1.92
C VAL A 27 -5.37 -1.86 -2.66
N VAL A 28 -4.64 -2.74 -3.31
CA VAL A 28 -5.25 -3.84 -4.05
C VAL A 28 -5.37 -5.07 -3.15
N LYS A 29 -4.35 -5.31 -2.35
CA LYS A 29 -4.35 -6.47 -1.50
C LYS A 29 -3.68 -6.12 -0.19
N ASP A 30 -4.29 -6.47 0.90
CA ASP A 30 -3.76 -6.16 2.21
C ASP A 30 -3.54 -7.47 2.96
N GLU A 31 -2.32 -7.95 2.96
CA GLU A 31 -1.97 -9.18 3.64
C GLU A 31 -1.26 -8.88 4.94
N PRO A 32 -1.23 -9.83 5.87
CA PRO A 32 -0.57 -9.59 7.16
C PRO A 32 0.91 -9.24 7.04
N THR A 33 1.57 -9.75 6.02
CA THR A 33 3.01 -9.54 5.89
C THR A 33 3.38 -8.49 4.87
N ARG A 34 2.45 -8.11 4.00
CA ARG A 34 2.77 -7.14 2.96
C ARG A 34 1.49 -6.52 2.44
N MET A 35 1.65 -5.46 1.70
CA MET A 35 0.51 -4.78 1.12
C MET A 35 0.83 -4.47 -0.33
N THR A 36 -0.09 -4.81 -1.22
CA THR A 36 0.10 -4.57 -2.64
C THR A 36 -0.67 -3.33 -3.04
N LEU A 37 0.00 -2.44 -3.74
CA LEU A 37 -0.58 -1.17 -4.14
C LEU A 37 -0.57 -1.05 -5.65
N VAL A 38 -1.48 -0.25 -6.17
CA VAL A 38 -1.49 0.07 -7.59
C VAL A 38 -1.63 1.58 -7.70
N HIS A 39 -0.94 2.17 -8.66
CA HIS A 39 -1.00 3.61 -8.85
C HIS A 39 -2.38 3.99 -9.41
N ARG A 40 -2.98 5.03 -8.86
CA ARG A 40 -4.33 5.39 -9.24
C ARG A 40 -4.43 5.86 -10.68
N HIS A 41 -3.36 6.43 -11.21
CA HIS A 41 -3.37 6.92 -12.59
C HIS A 41 -2.78 5.93 -13.57
N PHE A 42 -1.90 5.06 -13.10
CA PHE A 42 -1.23 4.12 -13.98
C PHE A 42 -1.44 2.72 -13.42
N ASP A 43 -2.48 2.06 -13.84
CA ASP A 43 -2.80 0.76 -13.27
C ASP A 43 -1.79 -0.32 -13.67
N THR A 44 -0.83 0.02 -14.51
CA THR A 44 0.26 -0.91 -14.78
C THR A 44 1.37 -0.79 -13.76
N LYS A 45 1.34 0.24 -12.93
CA LYS A 45 2.36 0.41 -11.91
C LYS A 45 1.87 -0.16 -10.60
N THR A 46 2.56 -1.15 -10.11
CA THR A 46 2.21 -1.77 -8.84
C THR A 46 3.42 -1.74 -7.93
N LYS A 47 3.16 -1.81 -6.63
CA LYS A 47 4.22 -1.77 -5.66
C LYS A 47 3.82 -2.62 -4.48
N ILE A 48 4.74 -3.38 -3.96
CA ILE A 48 4.50 -4.22 -2.79
C ILE A 48 5.39 -3.73 -1.68
N ILE A 49 4.81 -3.40 -0.53
CA ILE A 49 5.59 -2.96 0.60
C ILE A 49 5.38 -3.91 1.76
N PRO A 50 6.43 -4.21 2.50
CA PRO A 50 6.31 -5.10 3.65
C PRO A 50 5.63 -4.38 4.79
N LYS A 51 4.84 -5.10 5.54
CA LYS A 51 4.15 -4.48 6.66
C LYS A 51 5.04 -4.39 7.88
N GLY A 52 6.11 -5.08 7.85
CA GLY A 52 7.08 -4.91 8.88
C GLY A 52 6.74 -5.36 10.21
N VAL A 53 6.02 -6.19 10.31
CA VAL A 53 5.76 -6.57 11.54
C VAL A 53 6.56 -7.26 12.20
N ARG A 54 7.09 -7.39 12.44
CA ARG A 54 7.74 -7.97 13.19
C ARG A 54 8.29 -7.70 13.92
N ASP A 55 8.37 -7.62 14.48
CA ASP A 55 8.87 -7.19 15.10
C ASP A 55 9.20 -7.46 15.77
N SER A 56 9.35 -7.79 16.07
CA SER A 56 9.72 -7.89 16.68
C SER A 56 10.03 -7.95 16.98
N GLY A 57 10.08 -8.12 16.98
CA GLY A 57 10.35 -7.85 17.32
C GLY A 57 10.40 -7.92 17.34
#